data_3e5ec01272988942d4b2faa2f2df25ed
#
_entry.id   3e5ec01272988942d4b2faa2f2df25ed
#
_cell.length_a   1.000
_cell.length_b   1.000
_cell.length_c   1.000
_cell.angle_alpha   90.00
_cell.angle_beta   90.00
_cell.angle_gamma   90.00
#
_symmetry.space_group_name_H-M   'P 1'
#
loop_
_entity.id
_entity.type
_entity.pdbx_description
1 polymer ?
#
loop_
_entity_poly.entity_id
_entity_poly.type
_entity_poly.pdbx_seq_one_letter_code
_entity_poly.pdbx_strand_id
1 'polypeptide(L)'
;MLQLPEAPPIYRILAIDPGSDTLGVALIDVDLQRFTATLLHASTLTASKAIRQLPFTVETFGERQARLNTHADGIRGFLYTSYPHCVISEAPYMGRFPQAFETLVECLYMLRGVVGEYDPSMCLETVDSPSAKKAVGAPGKRPKGMDKNAYKETVRQGILATPKLIIAPSVSVAHLDEHAIDAIAVGCYKVRCIADNIL
;
A
#
# COMPACT_ATOMS: atom_id res chain seq x y z
N MET A 1 32.64 -26.64 11.99
CA MET A 1 32.06 -25.55 11.22
C MET A 1 30.58 -25.53 11.54
N LEU A 2 30.10 -24.56 12.33
CA LEU A 2 28.69 -24.42 12.67
C LEU A 2 27.97 -23.94 11.40
N GLN A 3 27.16 -24.79 10.80
CA GLN A 3 26.21 -24.36 9.77
C GLN A 3 25.07 -23.61 10.49
N LEU A 4 25.06 -22.31 10.42
CA LEU A 4 23.88 -21.54 10.78
C LEU A 4 22.77 -21.91 9.81
N PRO A 5 21.52 -22.16 10.29
CA PRO A 5 20.41 -22.37 9.40
C PRO A 5 20.25 -21.12 8.51
N GLU A 6 20.33 -21.29 7.20
CA GLU A 6 20.03 -20.21 6.27
C GLU A 6 18.58 -19.77 6.52
N ALA A 7 18.41 -18.52 6.93
CA ALA A 7 17.07 -17.94 7.00
C ALA A 7 16.45 -17.98 5.60
N PRO A 8 15.17 -18.32 5.46
CA PRO A 8 14.53 -18.31 4.16
C PRO A 8 14.67 -16.91 3.53
N PRO A 9 14.97 -16.81 2.22
CA PRO A 9 15.09 -15.53 1.56
C PRO A 9 13.73 -14.84 1.54
N ILE A 10 13.54 -13.90 2.42
CA ILE A 10 12.31 -13.11 2.56
C ILE A 10 12.45 -11.83 1.75
N TYR A 11 11.50 -11.61 0.85
CA TYR A 11 11.37 -10.37 0.10
C TYR A 11 10.19 -9.56 0.67
N ARG A 12 10.50 -8.44 1.30
CA ARG A 12 9.51 -7.58 1.98
C ARG A 12 9.02 -6.47 1.08
N ILE A 13 7.71 -6.32 0.98
CA ILE A 13 7.01 -5.34 0.17
C ILE A 13 6.26 -4.39 1.08
N LEU A 14 6.46 -3.08 0.90
CA LEU A 14 5.61 -2.03 1.43
C LEU A 14 4.68 -1.56 0.32
N ALA A 15 3.39 -1.79 0.46
CA ALA A 15 2.38 -1.41 -0.52
C ALA A 15 1.53 -0.25 0.00
N ILE A 16 1.19 0.69 -0.89
CA ILE A 16 0.55 1.96 -0.54
C ILE A 16 -0.64 2.23 -1.46
N ASP A 17 -1.79 2.59 -0.87
CA ASP A 17 -2.92 3.24 -1.54
C ASP A 17 -2.87 4.74 -1.23
N PRO A 18 -2.46 5.61 -2.17
CA PRO A 18 -2.22 7.01 -1.87
C PRO A 18 -3.52 7.81 -1.81
N GLY A 19 -3.61 8.70 -0.84
CA GLY A 19 -4.67 9.68 -0.72
C GLY A 19 -4.20 10.89 0.09
N SER A 20 -4.84 12.04 -0.09
CA SER A 20 -4.41 13.30 0.55
C SER A 20 -4.74 13.36 2.04
N ASP A 21 -5.82 12.73 2.46
CA ASP A 21 -6.25 12.68 3.86
C ASP A 21 -6.08 11.29 4.46
N THR A 22 -6.38 10.27 3.68
CA THR A 22 -6.26 8.86 4.07
C THR A 22 -5.29 8.16 3.13
N LEU A 23 -4.33 7.44 3.68
CA LEU A 23 -3.32 6.69 2.95
C LEU A 23 -3.28 5.27 3.50
N GLY A 24 -3.63 4.30 2.67
CA GLY A 24 -3.57 2.88 3.02
C GLY A 24 -2.14 2.34 2.95
N VAL A 25 -1.78 1.49 3.90
CA VAL A 25 -0.46 0.83 3.97
C VAL A 25 -0.65 -0.65 4.21
N ALA A 26 0.11 -1.49 3.50
CA ALA A 26 0.22 -2.92 3.76
C ALA A 26 1.67 -3.38 3.71
N LEU A 27 2.05 -4.26 4.64
CA LEU A 27 3.38 -4.87 4.72
C LEU A 27 3.25 -6.37 4.46
N ILE A 28 3.93 -6.87 3.44
CA ILE A 28 3.85 -8.26 3.00
C ILE A 28 5.26 -8.84 2.88
N ASP A 29 5.50 -9.98 3.52
CA ASP A 29 6.70 -10.79 3.34
C ASP A 29 6.43 -11.91 2.34
N VAL A 30 7.33 -12.10 1.39
CA VAL A 30 7.29 -13.18 0.41
C VAL A 30 8.45 -14.12 0.68
N ASP A 31 8.15 -15.38 1.00
CA ASP A 31 9.13 -16.46 1.05
C ASP A 31 9.43 -16.90 -0.40
N LEU A 32 10.62 -16.56 -0.89
CA LEU A 32 11.04 -16.83 -2.27
C LEU A 32 11.33 -18.33 -2.54
N GLN A 33 11.48 -19.16 -1.51
CA GLN A 33 11.65 -20.60 -1.67
C GLN A 33 10.31 -21.33 -1.76
N ARG A 34 9.35 -20.95 -0.91
CA ARG A 34 8.03 -21.60 -0.84
C ARG A 34 6.99 -20.91 -1.72
N PHE A 35 7.29 -19.73 -2.23
CA PHE A 35 6.34 -18.87 -2.96
C PHE A 35 5.04 -18.65 -2.16
N THR A 36 5.18 -18.39 -0.86
CA THR A 36 4.10 -18.00 0.02
C THR A 36 4.27 -16.55 0.44
N ALA A 37 3.18 -15.82 0.57
CA ALA A 37 3.18 -14.45 1.04
C ALA A 37 2.53 -14.39 2.42
N THR A 38 3.04 -13.54 3.31
CA THR A 38 2.44 -13.30 4.63
C THR A 38 2.14 -11.81 4.78
N LEU A 39 0.85 -11.47 4.94
CA LEU A 39 0.43 -10.11 5.28
C LEU A 39 0.72 -9.88 6.77
N LEU A 40 1.75 -9.07 7.05
CA LEU A 40 2.22 -8.78 8.41
C LEU A 40 1.45 -7.63 9.06
N HIS A 41 1.09 -6.62 8.26
CA HIS A 41 0.42 -5.41 8.72
C HIS A 41 -0.44 -4.81 7.62
N ALA A 42 -1.57 -4.22 7.99
CA ALA A 42 -2.33 -3.33 7.14
C ALA A 42 -3.06 -2.29 8.00
N SER A 43 -3.01 -1.04 7.58
CA SER A 43 -3.65 0.07 8.28
C SER A 43 -3.88 1.27 7.35
N THR A 44 -4.62 2.25 7.85
CA THR A 44 -4.82 3.54 7.18
C THR A 44 -4.27 4.66 8.06
N LEU A 45 -3.37 5.45 7.48
CA LEU A 45 -2.92 6.71 8.06
C LEU A 45 -3.95 7.80 7.75
N THR A 46 -4.37 8.56 8.75
CA THR A 46 -5.34 9.67 8.60
C THR A 46 -4.67 10.98 8.96
N ALA A 47 -4.34 11.79 7.97
CA ALA A 47 -3.59 13.04 8.16
C ALA A 47 -4.43 14.11 8.87
N SER A 48 -5.72 14.25 8.58
CA SER A 48 -6.60 15.25 9.21
C SER A 48 -6.70 15.13 10.72
N LYS A 49 -6.47 13.93 11.27
CA LYS A 49 -6.39 13.74 12.72
C LYS A 49 -5.07 14.26 13.29
N ALA A 50 -3.95 13.99 12.61
CA ALA A 50 -2.61 14.36 13.06
C ALA A 50 -2.34 15.85 12.93
N ILE A 51 -2.76 16.52 11.83
CA ILE A 51 -2.51 17.95 11.62
C ILE A 51 -3.17 18.84 12.65
N ARG A 52 -4.22 18.37 13.36
CA ARG A 52 -4.82 19.12 14.50
C ARG A 52 -3.81 19.39 15.60
N GLN A 53 -2.75 18.63 15.70
CA GLN A 53 -1.67 18.80 16.67
C GLN A 53 -0.52 19.65 16.10
N LEU A 54 -0.63 20.11 14.85
CA LEU A 54 0.38 20.87 14.12
C LEU A 54 -0.15 22.24 13.62
N PRO A 55 -0.77 23.09 14.50
CA PRO A 55 -1.43 24.31 14.07
C PRO A 55 -0.46 25.27 13.38
N PHE A 56 0.79 25.39 13.82
CA PHE A 56 1.81 26.21 13.21
C PHE A 56 2.11 25.77 11.76
N THR A 57 2.21 24.47 11.51
CA THR A 57 2.46 23.94 10.17
C THR A 57 1.28 24.25 9.24
N VAL A 58 0.06 24.11 9.73
CA VAL A 58 -1.16 24.42 8.97
C VAL A 58 -1.24 25.92 8.66
N GLU A 59 -0.95 26.79 9.63
CA GLU A 59 -0.94 28.23 9.46
C GLU A 59 0.13 28.69 8.46
N THR A 60 1.31 28.08 8.50
CA THR A 60 2.46 28.49 7.69
C THR A 60 2.39 27.95 6.26
N PHE A 61 1.99 26.70 6.07
CA PHE A 61 2.08 25.99 4.79
C PHE A 61 0.72 25.57 4.22
N GLY A 62 -0.36 25.77 4.95
CA GLY A 62 -1.71 25.31 4.60
C GLY A 62 -1.96 23.83 4.91
N GLU A 63 -3.24 23.45 5.00
CA GLU A 63 -3.67 22.10 5.37
C GLU A 63 -3.16 21.03 4.40
N ARG A 64 -3.15 21.31 3.09
CA ARG A 64 -2.73 20.34 2.06
C ARG A 64 -1.29 19.91 2.27
N GLN A 65 -0.38 20.88 2.43
CA GLN A 65 1.02 20.59 2.69
C GLN A 65 1.24 19.92 4.04
N ALA A 66 0.51 20.34 5.07
CA ALA A 66 0.59 19.71 6.39
C ALA A 66 0.17 18.23 6.35
N ARG A 67 -0.88 17.89 5.58
CA ARG A 67 -1.29 16.48 5.37
C ARG A 67 -0.22 15.66 4.66
N LEU A 68 0.36 16.21 3.58
CA LEU A 68 1.45 15.54 2.85
C LEU A 68 2.66 15.27 3.75
N ASN A 69 3.07 16.26 4.55
CA ASN A 69 4.17 16.11 5.49
C ASN A 69 3.87 15.02 6.54
N THR A 70 2.64 14.97 7.04
CA THR A 70 2.21 13.93 7.99
C THR A 70 2.28 12.52 7.38
N HIS A 71 1.84 12.37 6.13
CA HIS A 71 1.96 11.10 5.41
C HIS A 71 3.43 10.74 5.14
N ALA A 72 4.26 11.72 4.76
CA ALA A 72 5.68 11.52 4.57
C ALA A 72 6.36 10.96 5.84
N ASP A 73 6.05 11.54 7.00
CA ASP A 73 6.59 11.08 8.29
C ASP A 73 6.09 9.68 8.65
N GLY A 74 4.81 9.40 8.40
CA GLY A 74 4.25 8.06 8.60
C GLY A 74 4.94 7.00 7.73
N ILE A 75 5.16 7.30 6.44
CA ILE A 75 5.85 6.38 5.52
C ILE A 75 7.33 6.23 5.87
N ARG A 76 8.04 7.30 6.28
CA ARG A 76 9.40 7.18 6.83
C ARG A 76 9.44 6.21 8.01
N GLY A 77 8.47 6.32 8.93
CA GLY A 77 8.34 5.39 10.05
C GLY A 77 8.28 3.94 9.58
N PHE A 78 7.43 3.61 8.59
CA PHE A 78 7.36 2.27 8.03
C PHE A 78 8.66 1.84 7.36
N LEU A 79 9.29 2.67 6.55
CA LEU A 79 10.54 2.36 5.86
C LEU A 79 11.66 1.99 6.84
N TYR A 80 11.88 2.83 7.86
CA TYR A 80 12.96 2.63 8.83
C TYR A 80 12.67 1.58 9.89
N THR A 81 11.45 1.12 10.06
CA THR A 81 11.10 0.05 11.01
C THR A 81 10.93 -1.31 10.34
N SER A 82 10.49 -1.35 9.08
CA SER A 82 10.22 -2.61 8.39
C SER A 82 11.30 -3.01 7.39
N TYR A 83 12.15 -2.09 6.95
CA TYR A 83 13.23 -2.33 5.99
C TYR A 83 12.75 -3.07 4.73
N PRO A 84 11.82 -2.51 3.95
CA PRO A 84 11.28 -3.18 2.77
C PRO A 84 12.32 -3.25 1.66
N HIS A 85 12.25 -4.31 0.86
CA HIS A 85 13.06 -4.50 -0.35
C HIS A 85 12.42 -3.85 -1.57
N CYS A 86 11.13 -3.52 -1.50
CA CYS A 86 10.37 -2.89 -2.55
C CYS A 86 9.26 -2.03 -1.95
N VAL A 87 9.03 -0.88 -2.56
CA VAL A 87 7.87 -0.02 -2.27
C VAL A 87 7.05 0.12 -3.54
N ILE A 88 5.75 -0.17 -3.44
CA ILE A 88 4.82 -0.08 -4.57
C ILE A 88 3.58 0.71 -4.17
N SER A 89 3.09 1.57 -5.05
CA SER A 89 1.92 2.40 -4.83
C SER A 89 0.87 2.23 -5.92
N GLU A 90 -0.40 2.46 -5.59
CA GLU A 90 -1.40 2.67 -6.64
C GLU A 90 -1.04 3.92 -7.45
N ALA A 91 -1.17 3.85 -8.77
CA ALA A 91 -0.91 4.96 -9.67
C ALA A 91 -2.06 5.98 -9.63
N PRO A 92 -1.78 7.28 -9.71
CA PRO A 92 -2.81 8.30 -9.82
C PRO A 92 -3.70 8.05 -11.04
N TYR A 93 -5.00 8.11 -10.85
CA TYR A 93 -5.98 7.97 -11.93
C TYR A 93 -6.69 9.30 -12.19
N MET A 94 -6.66 9.74 -13.44
CA MET A 94 -7.38 10.93 -13.87
C MET A 94 -8.88 10.60 -14.00
N GLY A 95 -9.65 10.92 -12.98
CA GLY A 95 -11.10 10.80 -12.96
C GLY A 95 -11.80 12.04 -13.54
N ARG A 96 -13.04 12.30 -13.08
CA ARG A 96 -13.84 13.45 -13.52
C ARG A 96 -13.34 14.79 -12.93
N PHE A 97 -12.57 14.75 -11.86
CA PHE A 97 -12.14 15.94 -11.12
C PHE A 97 -10.63 16.12 -11.22
N PRO A 98 -10.14 17.08 -12.04
CA PRO A 98 -8.70 17.35 -12.18
C PRO A 98 -8.00 17.64 -10.86
N GLN A 99 -8.64 18.35 -9.94
CA GLN A 99 -8.09 18.65 -8.61
C GLN A 99 -7.80 17.41 -7.76
N ALA A 100 -8.66 16.39 -7.85
CA ALA A 100 -8.42 15.12 -7.16
C ALA A 100 -7.20 14.38 -7.75
N PHE A 101 -7.05 14.42 -9.07
CA PHE A 101 -5.87 13.87 -9.75
C PHE A 101 -4.59 14.61 -9.37
N GLU A 102 -4.60 15.94 -9.39
CA GLU A 102 -3.49 16.79 -8.95
C GLU A 102 -3.02 16.39 -7.54
N THR A 103 -3.95 16.24 -6.62
CA THR A 103 -3.67 15.83 -5.24
C THR A 103 -3.01 14.46 -5.14
N LEU A 104 -3.47 13.48 -5.94
CA LEU A 104 -2.86 12.14 -5.99
C LEU A 104 -1.46 12.19 -6.61
N VAL A 105 -1.23 13.04 -7.60
CA VAL A 105 0.10 13.26 -8.19
C VAL A 105 1.07 13.84 -7.16
N GLU A 106 0.63 14.82 -6.35
CA GLU A 106 1.45 15.35 -5.26
C GLU A 106 1.79 14.28 -4.21
N CYS A 107 0.80 13.45 -3.82
CA CYS A 107 1.07 12.31 -2.94
C CYS A 107 2.12 11.37 -3.54
N LEU A 108 2.05 11.07 -4.84
CA LEU A 108 3.02 10.20 -5.49
C LEU A 108 4.42 10.83 -5.51
N TYR A 109 4.52 12.14 -5.76
CA TYR A 109 5.81 12.85 -5.71
C TYR A 109 6.40 12.85 -4.31
N MET A 110 5.59 13.09 -3.29
CA MET A 110 5.99 12.98 -1.89
C MET A 110 6.53 11.58 -1.58
N LEU A 111 5.80 10.53 -1.97
CA LEU A 111 6.23 9.14 -1.76
C LEU A 111 7.56 8.83 -2.45
N ARG A 112 7.75 9.29 -3.70
CA ARG A 112 9.03 9.14 -4.43
C ARG A 112 10.18 9.82 -3.69
N GLY A 113 9.95 11.02 -3.16
CA GLY A 113 10.94 11.74 -2.35
C GLY A 113 11.34 10.94 -1.12
N VAL A 114 10.36 10.47 -0.35
CA VAL A 114 10.59 9.71 0.89
C VAL A 114 11.29 8.36 0.63
N VAL A 115 10.92 7.65 -0.45
CA VAL A 115 11.58 6.39 -0.83
C VAL A 115 13.02 6.65 -1.27
N GLY A 116 13.27 7.70 -2.09
CA GLY A 116 14.64 8.06 -2.52
C GLY A 116 15.53 8.57 -1.37
N GLU A 117 14.95 9.20 -0.35
CA GLU A 117 15.63 9.56 0.89
C GLU A 117 16.06 8.33 1.70
N TYR A 118 15.17 7.32 1.77
CA TYR A 118 15.44 6.07 2.47
C TYR A 118 16.53 5.25 1.77
N ASP A 119 16.42 5.06 0.47
CA ASP A 119 17.41 4.35 -0.35
C ASP A 119 17.42 4.95 -1.77
N PRO A 120 18.52 5.68 -2.16
CA PRO A 120 18.62 6.28 -3.48
C PRO A 120 18.63 5.28 -4.65
N SER A 121 18.89 3.99 -4.38
CA SER A 121 18.81 2.93 -5.40
C SER A 121 17.41 2.34 -5.56
N MET A 122 16.50 2.63 -4.64
CA MET A 122 15.13 2.12 -4.64
C MET A 122 14.21 3.05 -5.44
N CYS A 123 13.50 2.49 -6.41
CA CYS A 123 12.44 3.21 -7.12
C CYS A 123 11.07 2.87 -6.53
N LEU A 124 10.22 3.90 -6.35
CA LEU A 124 8.81 3.67 -6.08
C LEU A 124 8.14 3.08 -7.33
N GLU A 125 7.73 1.83 -7.25
CA GLU A 125 6.95 1.18 -8.31
C GLU A 125 5.49 1.65 -8.29
N THR A 126 4.79 1.55 -9.42
CA THR A 126 3.36 1.90 -9.48
C THR A 126 2.56 0.86 -10.23
N VAL A 127 1.30 0.68 -9.82
CA VAL A 127 0.32 -0.19 -10.47
C VAL A 127 -1.01 0.53 -10.62
N ASP A 128 -1.74 0.30 -11.70
CA ASP A 128 -3.10 0.82 -11.83
C ASP A 128 -4.10 0.06 -10.94
N SER A 129 -5.13 0.76 -10.47
CA SER A 129 -6.17 0.20 -9.58
C SER A 129 -6.85 -1.06 -10.17
N PRO A 130 -7.23 -1.12 -11.46
CA PRO A 130 -7.77 -2.32 -12.07
C PRO A 130 -6.86 -3.54 -11.98
N SER A 131 -5.56 -3.37 -12.22
CA SER A 131 -4.58 -4.47 -12.16
C SER A 131 -4.39 -4.97 -10.73
N ALA A 132 -4.29 -4.07 -9.75
CA ALA A 132 -4.22 -4.43 -8.34
C ALA A 132 -5.44 -5.26 -7.90
N LYS A 133 -6.65 -4.83 -8.25
CA LYS A 133 -7.90 -5.54 -7.88
C LYS A 133 -8.02 -6.90 -8.57
N LYS A 134 -7.60 -7.01 -9.84
CA LYS A 134 -7.55 -8.30 -10.55
C LYS A 134 -6.55 -9.28 -9.91
N ALA A 135 -5.48 -8.81 -9.31
CA ALA A 135 -4.49 -9.68 -8.65
C ALA A 135 -5.09 -10.45 -7.47
N VAL A 136 -6.11 -9.92 -6.83
CA VAL A 136 -6.87 -10.60 -5.76
C VAL A 136 -8.18 -11.24 -6.26
N GLY A 137 -8.35 -11.42 -7.57
CA GLY A 137 -9.52 -12.07 -8.16
C GLY A 137 -10.78 -11.21 -8.20
N ALA A 138 -10.71 -9.93 -7.83
CA ALA A 138 -11.83 -9.01 -7.94
C ALA A 138 -11.93 -8.41 -9.36
N PRO A 139 -13.13 -7.97 -9.80
CA PRO A 139 -13.25 -7.20 -11.04
C PRO A 139 -12.40 -5.93 -10.97
N GLY A 140 -11.60 -5.64 -12.02
CA GLY A 140 -10.74 -4.45 -12.04
C GLY A 140 -11.51 -3.12 -11.97
N LYS A 141 -12.77 -3.11 -12.39
CA LYS A 141 -13.70 -1.98 -12.27
C LYS A 141 -15.02 -2.46 -11.69
N ARG A 142 -15.67 -1.59 -10.92
CA ARG A 142 -17.00 -1.88 -10.38
C ARG A 142 -17.99 -2.16 -11.53
N PRO A 143 -18.63 -3.33 -11.57
CA PRO A 143 -19.66 -3.65 -12.56
C PRO A 143 -20.81 -2.63 -12.51
N LYS A 144 -21.39 -2.35 -13.70
CA LYS A 144 -22.53 -1.44 -13.79
C LYS A 144 -23.70 -2.00 -12.98
N GLY A 145 -24.27 -1.17 -12.10
CA GLY A 145 -25.38 -1.56 -11.22
C GLY A 145 -24.96 -2.21 -9.90
N MET A 146 -23.71 -2.57 -9.70
CA MET A 146 -23.25 -3.08 -8.41
C MET A 146 -23.14 -1.94 -7.40
N ASP A 147 -23.61 -2.14 -6.18
CA ASP A 147 -23.44 -1.21 -5.06
C ASP A 147 -21.95 -1.04 -4.72
N LYS A 148 -21.57 0.17 -4.22
CA LYS A 148 -20.17 0.47 -3.88
C LYS A 148 -19.65 -0.42 -2.76
N ASN A 149 -20.46 -0.67 -1.73
CA ASN A 149 -20.04 -1.48 -0.59
C ASN A 149 -19.97 -2.97 -0.96
N ALA A 150 -20.89 -3.46 -1.80
CA ALA A 150 -20.83 -4.81 -2.35
C ALA A 150 -19.55 -5.02 -3.17
N TYR A 151 -19.14 -4.02 -3.96
CA TYR A 151 -17.88 -4.09 -4.71
C TYR A 151 -16.64 -4.12 -3.79
N LYS A 152 -16.62 -3.29 -2.76
CA LYS A 152 -15.54 -3.31 -1.75
C LYS A 152 -15.45 -4.67 -1.05
N GLU A 153 -16.59 -5.24 -0.70
CA GLU A 153 -16.65 -6.57 -0.11
C GLU A 153 -16.11 -7.65 -1.07
N THR A 154 -16.37 -7.51 -2.38
CA THR A 154 -15.79 -8.42 -3.38
C THR A 154 -14.25 -8.37 -3.37
N VAL A 155 -13.63 -7.20 -3.22
CA VAL A 155 -12.18 -7.05 -3.11
C VAL A 155 -11.67 -7.72 -1.81
N ARG A 156 -12.36 -7.49 -0.69
CA ARG A 156 -12.03 -8.10 0.62
C ARG A 156 -12.07 -9.63 0.55
N GLN A 157 -13.13 -10.18 -0.01
CA GLN A 157 -13.27 -11.63 -0.19
C GLN A 157 -12.20 -12.19 -1.14
N GLY A 158 -11.84 -11.44 -2.19
CA GLY A 158 -10.75 -11.78 -3.09
C GLY A 158 -9.40 -11.89 -2.35
N ILE A 159 -9.10 -10.94 -1.45
CA ILE A 159 -7.88 -11.02 -0.61
C ILE A 159 -7.90 -12.29 0.25
N LEU A 160 -9.01 -12.57 0.94
CA LEU A 160 -9.13 -13.75 1.80
C LEU A 160 -9.04 -15.07 1.02
N ALA A 161 -9.46 -15.07 -0.26
CA ALA A 161 -9.38 -16.22 -1.15
C ALA A 161 -8.06 -16.31 -1.94
N THR A 162 -7.14 -15.32 -1.78
CA THR A 162 -5.87 -15.29 -2.53
C THR A 162 -5.00 -16.49 -2.17
N PRO A 163 -4.66 -17.35 -3.13
CA PRO A 163 -3.87 -18.55 -2.87
C PRO A 163 -2.49 -18.19 -2.29
N LYS A 164 -2.05 -18.98 -1.30
CA LYS A 164 -0.74 -18.81 -0.65
C LYS A 164 -0.53 -17.47 0.08
N LEU A 165 -1.57 -16.68 0.28
CA LEU A 165 -1.54 -15.51 1.14
C LEU A 165 -1.94 -15.94 2.56
N ILE A 166 -1.01 -15.82 3.48
CA ILE A 166 -1.21 -16.07 4.91
C ILE A 166 -1.48 -14.72 5.58
N ILE A 167 -2.53 -14.65 6.37
CA ILE A 167 -2.83 -13.45 7.17
C ILE A 167 -2.21 -13.65 8.56
N ALA A 168 -1.33 -12.75 8.97
CA ALA A 168 -0.75 -12.81 10.31
C ALA A 168 -1.86 -12.67 11.38
N PRO A 169 -1.75 -13.34 12.54
CA PRO A 169 -2.77 -13.29 13.60
C PRO A 169 -3.08 -11.88 14.12
N SER A 170 -2.14 -10.95 13.97
CA SER A 170 -2.28 -9.54 14.33
C SER A 170 -3.16 -8.73 13.37
N VAL A 171 -3.49 -9.27 12.19
CA VAL A 171 -4.24 -8.57 11.14
C VAL A 171 -5.65 -9.15 11.02
N SER A 172 -6.66 -8.31 11.23
CA SER A 172 -8.06 -8.68 11.02
C SER A 172 -8.61 -8.00 9.77
N VAL A 173 -8.55 -8.67 8.63
CA VAL A 173 -9.00 -8.14 7.32
C VAL A 173 -10.47 -7.70 7.38
N ALA A 174 -11.31 -8.33 8.20
CA ALA A 174 -12.73 -7.97 8.34
C ALA A 174 -12.94 -6.54 8.91
N HIS A 175 -12.00 -6.03 9.70
CA HIS A 175 -12.11 -4.72 10.35
C HIS A 175 -11.33 -3.61 9.64
N LEU A 176 -10.62 -3.92 8.54
CA LEU A 176 -9.88 -2.91 7.76
C LEU A 176 -10.85 -2.04 6.96
N ASP A 177 -10.50 -0.78 6.79
CA ASP A 177 -11.21 0.12 5.89
C ASP A 177 -10.81 -0.09 4.42
N GLU A 178 -11.41 0.70 3.53
CA GLU A 178 -11.19 0.57 2.08
C GLU A 178 -9.76 0.84 1.66
N HIS A 179 -9.06 1.81 2.28
CA HIS A 179 -7.70 2.19 1.91
C HIS A 179 -6.69 1.10 2.28
N ALA A 180 -6.81 0.54 3.48
CA ALA A 180 -5.99 -0.60 3.88
C ALA A 180 -6.23 -1.83 2.98
N ILE A 181 -7.48 -2.09 2.59
CA ILE A 181 -7.85 -3.16 1.66
C ILE A 181 -7.25 -2.93 0.26
N ASP A 182 -7.33 -1.71 -0.27
CA ASP A 182 -6.76 -1.37 -1.58
C ASP A 182 -5.22 -1.46 -1.54
N ALA A 183 -4.55 -1.05 -0.44
CA ALA A 183 -3.11 -1.26 -0.25
C ALA A 183 -2.71 -2.75 -0.24
N ILE A 184 -3.51 -3.62 0.40
CA ILE A 184 -3.26 -5.08 0.33
C ILE A 184 -3.36 -5.57 -1.12
N ALA A 185 -4.36 -5.13 -1.89
CA ALA A 185 -4.50 -5.52 -3.29
C ALA A 185 -3.31 -5.08 -4.14
N VAL A 186 -2.77 -3.88 -3.90
CA VAL A 186 -1.52 -3.38 -4.51
C VAL A 186 -0.34 -4.30 -4.18
N GLY A 187 -0.19 -4.69 -2.92
CA GLY A 187 0.85 -5.62 -2.48
C GLY A 187 0.71 -7.02 -3.10
N CYS A 188 -0.50 -7.56 -3.16
CA CYS A 188 -0.79 -8.85 -3.82
C CYS A 188 -0.46 -8.82 -5.32
N TYR A 189 -0.63 -7.69 -6.00
CA TYR A 189 -0.18 -7.52 -7.38
C TYR A 189 1.34 -7.73 -7.49
N LYS A 190 2.13 -7.10 -6.61
CA LYS A 190 3.58 -7.27 -6.62
C LYS A 190 4.01 -8.70 -6.29
N VAL A 191 3.35 -9.36 -5.33
CA VAL A 191 3.57 -10.79 -5.04
C VAL A 191 3.38 -11.64 -6.29
N ARG A 192 2.31 -11.39 -7.06
CA ARG A 192 2.04 -12.09 -8.31
C ARG A 192 3.12 -11.83 -9.36
N CYS A 193 3.55 -10.57 -9.54
CA CYS A 193 4.64 -10.24 -10.44
C CYS A 193 5.94 -10.96 -10.09
N ILE A 194 6.25 -11.13 -8.80
CA ILE A 194 7.42 -11.89 -8.34
C ILE A 194 7.26 -13.37 -8.72
N ALA A 195 6.11 -13.96 -8.46
CA ALA A 195 5.85 -15.36 -8.81
C ALA A 195 5.96 -15.61 -10.33
N ASP A 196 5.36 -14.72 -11.15
CA ASP A 196 5.35 -14.84 -12.61
C ASP A 196 6.76 -14.66 -13.24
N ASN A 197 7.71 -14.01 -12.55
CA ASN A 197 9.08 -13.80 -13.04
C ASN A 197 10.09 -14.88 -12.58
N ILE A 198 9.72 -15.71 -11.61
CA ILE A 198 10.61 -16.74 -11.04
C ILE A 198 10.22 -18.14 -11.53
N LEU A 199 8.99 -18.33 -11.98
CA LEU A 199 8.45 -19.59 -12.52
C LEU A 199 8.52 -19.61 -14.05
#